data_ed23a8ae2d0725c10eeec1956b64077f
#
_entry.id   ed23a8ae2d0725c10eeec1956b64077f
#
_cell.length_a   1.000
_cell.length_b   1.000
_cell.length_c   1.000
_cell.angle_alpha   90.00
_cell.angle_beta   90.00
_cell.angle_gamma   90.00
#
_symmetry.space_group_name_H-M   'P 1'
#
loop_
_entity.id
_entity.type
_entity.pdbx_description
1 polymer ?
#
loop_
_entity_poly.entity_id
_entity_poly.type
_entity_poly.pdbx_seq_one_letter_code
_entity_poly.pdbx_strand_id
1 'polypeptide(L)'
;ALNVDNLDEAIEFYSKMFAAEPAKVRPGYANFAIADPPLKLVLFEGAGAAGSINHLGVETETAAEVLEAEDRLRAQGLTTTGVADTTCCFADKTETWLHGPDSTRWEWYVKRADSESRDAMVLTDVAASSCCPTGACN
;
A
#
# COMPACT_ATOMS: atom_id res chain seq x y z
N ALA A 1 4.36 0.98 4.19
CA ALA A 1 4.46 2.21 3.38
C ALA A 1 4.70 3.42 4.27
N LEU A 2 5.67 4.26 3.92
CA LEU A 2 6.08 5.44 4.68
C LEU A 2 5.89 6.70 3.85
N ASN A 3 5.52 7.79 4.51
CA ASN A 3 5.51 9.13 3.94
C ASN A 3 6.90 9.78 4.13
N VAL A 4 7.44 10.38 3.08
CA VAL A 4 8.74 11.06 3.09
C VAL A 4 8.62 12.47 2.51
N ASP A 5 9.51 13.37 2.91
CA ASP A 5 9.56 14.74 2.36
C ASP A 5 10.40 14.83 1.09
N ASN A 6 11.45 14.03 0.99
CA ASN A 6 12.38 14.01 -0.13
C ASN A 6 12.62 12.56 -0.54
N LEU A 7 12.11 12.19 -1.71
CA LEU A 7 12.18 10.82 -2.20
C LEU A 7 13.62 10.38 -2.51
N ASP A 8 14.42 11.25 -3.10
CA ASP A 8 15.80 10.90 -3.48
C ASP A 8 16.68 10.64 -2.26
N GLU A 9 16.57 11.48 -1.23
CA GLU A 9 17.27 11.26 0.05
C GLU A 9 16.81 9.97 0.74
N ALA A 10 15.51 9.69 0.71
CA ALA A 10 14.97 8.47 1.28
C ALA A 10 15.45 7.22 0.51
N ILE A 11 15.47 7.27 -0.82
CA ILE A 11 16.02 6.18 -1.64
C ILE A 11 17.49 5.94 -1.28
N GLU A 12 18.31 6.98 -1.22
CA GLU A 12 19.73 6.85 -0.87
C GLU A 12 19.91 6.21 0.51
N PHE A 13 19.15 6.67 1.50
CA PHE A 13 19.21 6.14 2.86
C PHE A 13 18.82 4.66 2.92
N TYR A 14 17.66 4.30 2.37
CA TYR A 14 17.17 2.93 2.45
C TYR A 14 17.95 1.95 1.56
N SER A 15 18.48 2.42 0.42
CA SER A 15 19.40 1.61 -0.40
C SER A 15 20.66 1.22 0.39
N LYS A 16 21.23 2.16 1.14
CA LYS A 16 22.37 1.87 2.01
C LYS A 16 22.01 0.97 3.17
N MET A 17 20.88 1.24 3.84
CA MET A 17 20.42 0.50 5.00
C MET A 17 20.15 -0.99 4.68
N PHE A 18 19.54 -1.26 3.53
CA PHE A 18 19.19 -2.62 3.13
C PHE A 18 20.16 -3.26 2.15
N ALA A 19 21.21 -2.54 1.72
CA ALA A 19 22.13 -2.96 0.66
C ALA A 19 21.36 -3.44 -0.61
N ALA A 20 20.31 -2.71 -0.99
CA ALA A 20 19.41 -3.06 -2.08
C ALA A 20 18.98 -1.81 -2.83
N GLU A 21 18.81 -1.93 -4.14
CA GLU A 21 18.24 -0.88 -4.97
C GLU A 21 16.71 -0.97 -4.98
N PRO A 22 15.99 0.15 -5.19
CA PRO A 22 14.54 0.10 -5.35
C PRO A 22 14.15 -0.72 -6.57
N ALA A 23 13.17 -1.60 -6.40
CA ALA A 23 12.60 -2.40 -7.49
C ALA A 23 11.81 -1.56 -8.50
N LYS A 24 11.29 -0.42 -8.04
CA LYS A 24 10.55 0.52 -8.88
C LYS A 24 10.70 1.95 -8.35
N VAL A 25 10.90 2.91 -9.25
CA VAL A 25 10.87 4.35 -8.95
C VAL A 25 9.94 5.03 -9.95
N ARG A 26 9.09 5.93 -9.46
CA ARG A 26 8.19 6.80 -10.22
C ARG A 26 8.14 8.18 -9.55
N PRO A 27 7.62 9.21 -10.20
CA PRO A 27 7.47 10.52 -9.55
C PRO A 27 6.71 10.42 -8.23
N GLY A 28 7.37 10.83 -7.13
CA GLY A 28 6.81 10.78 -5.77
C GLY A 28 6.62 9.37 -5.21
N TYR A 29 7.25 8.34 -5.79
CA TYR A 29 7.06 6.95 -5.38
C TYR A 29 8.33 6.11 -5.55
N ALA A 30 8.65 5.29 -4.56
CA ALA A 30 9.62 4.21 -4.70
C ALA A 30 9.16 2.95 -3.96
N ASN A 31 9.61 1.79 -4.43
CA ASN A 31 9.30 0.49 -3.85
C ASN A 31 10.57 -0.34 -3.78
N PHE A 32 10.87 -0.86 -2.60
CA PHE A 32 11.93 -1.83 -2.36
C PHE A 32 11.30 -3.21 -2.12
N ALA A 33 11.80 -4.22 -2.82
CA ALA A 33 11.46 -5.62 -2.61
C ALA A 33 12.69 -6.34 -2.05
N ILE A 34 12.81 -6.33 -0.72
CA ILE A 34 13.96 -6.92 -0.03
C ILE A 34 13.68 -8.40 0.19
N ALA A 35 14.63 -9.25 -0.19
CA ALA A 35 14.46 -10.70 -0.10
C ALA A 35 14.85 -11.26 1.27
N ASP A 36 15.88 -10.68 1.92
CA ASP A 36 16.38 -11.15 3.20
C ASP A 36 16.79 -9.98 4.11
N PRO A 37 16.12 -9.77 5.24
CA PRO A 37 14.83 -10.40 5.60
C PRO A 37 13.72 -9.97 4.64
N PRO A 38 12.68 -10.78 4.41
CA PRO A 38 11.62 -10.44 3.46
C PRO A 38 10.85 -9.20 3.93
N LEU A 39 10.95 -8.13 3.15
CA LEU A 39 10.28 -6.87 3.42
C LEU A 39 9.96 -6.14 2.13
N LYS A 40 8.74 -5.68 1.98
CA LYS A 40 8.37 -4.69 0.97
C LYS A 40 8.25 -3.32 1.64
N LEU A 41 9.09 -2.37 1.25
CA LEU A 41 9.05 -0.99 1.72
C LEU A 41 8.62 -0.08 0.58
N VAL A 42 7.57 0.70 0.81
CA VAL A 42 7.06 1.69 -0.14
C VAL A 42 7.27 3.09 0.42
N LEU A 43 7.75 4.00 -0.40
CA LEU A 43 7.96 5.40 -0.06
C LEU A 43 7.01 6.27 -0.89
N PHE A 44 6.29 7.17 -0.22
CA PHE A 44 5.43 8.18 -0.83
C PHE A 44 5.90 9.58 -0.46
N GLU A 45 6.28 10.37 -1.46
CA GLU A 45 6.59 11.77 -1.27
C GLU A 45 5.32 12.61 -1.26
N GLY A 46 5.23 13.54 -0.31
CA GLY A 46 4.12 14.49 -0.21
C GLY A 46 2.74 13.90 0.11
N ALA A 47 2.68 12.64 0.54
CA ALA A 47 1.41 11.95 0.82
C ALA A 47 0.94 12.07 2.28
N GLY A 48 1.71 12.72 3.13
CA GLY A 48 1.42 12.92 4.56
C GLY A 48 2.63 13.44 5.30
N ALA A 49 2.54 13.54 6.62
CA ALA A 49 3.65 14.00 7.44
C ALA A 49 4.87 13.05 7.27
N ALA A 50 6.05 13.62 7.04
CA ALA A 50 7.27 12.86 6.88
C ALA A 50 7.54 11.95 8.08
N GLY A 51 7.98 10.73 7.79
CA GLY A 51 8.25 9.70 8.80
C GLY A 51 6.99 8.99 9.33
N SER A 52 5.78 9.42 8.92
CA SER A 52 4.55 8.73 9.31
C SER A 52 4.30 7.49 8.46
N ILE A 53 3.61 6.49 9.06
CA ILE A 53 3.13 5.33 8.31
C ILE A 53 1.95 5.76 7.44
N ASN A 54 2.03 5.50 6.14
CA ASN A 54 0.93 5.71 5.21
C ASN A 54 -0.12 4.60 5.37
N HIS A 55 0.30 3.35 5.28
CA HIS A 55 -0.50 2.16 5.54
C HIS A 55 0.41 0.95 5.79
N LEU A 56 -0.17 -0.11 6.31
CA LEU A 56 0.43 -1.43 6.44
C LEU A 56 -0.31 -2.41 5.55
N GLY A 57 0.35 -3.48 5.13
CA GLY A 57 -0.27 -4.46 4.25
C GLY A 57 0.22 -5.88 4.48
N VAL A 58 -0.64 -6.82 4.13
CA VAL A 58 -0.32 -8.25 4.04
C VAL A 58 -0.44 -8.64 2.57
N GLU A 59 0.68 -9.00 1.95
CA GLU A 59 0.70 -9.50 0.59
C GLU A 59 0.49 -11.01 0.59
N THR A 60 -0.43 -11.49 -0.23
CA THR A 60 -0.73 -12.91 -0.45
C THR A 60 -0.27 -13.35 -1.83
N GLU A 61 -0.27 -14.65 -2.07
CA GLU A 61 0.14 -15.22 -3.36
C GLU A 61 -1.03 -15.29 -4.36
N THR A 62 -2.27 -15.38 -3.86
CA THR A 62 -3.46 -15.59 -4.70
C THR A 62 -4.63 -14.71 -4.29
N ALA A 63 -5.53 -14.45 -5.23
CA ALA A 63 -6.78 -13.76 -4.94
C ALA A 63 -7.71 -14.58 -4.01
N ALA A 64 -7.62 -15.90 -4.05
CA ALA A 64 -8.37 -16.77 -3.14
C ALA A 64 -8.00 -16.50 -1.68
N GLU A 65 -6.72 -16.31 -1.38
CA GLU A 65 -6.26 -15.98 -0.03
C GLU A 65 -6.74 -14.60 0.45
N VAL A 66 -6.94 -13.65 -0.46
CA VAL A 66 -7.56 -12.35 -0.13
C VAL A 66 -9.03 -12.55 0.26
N LEU A 67 -9.77 -13.38 -0.50
CA LEU A 67 -11.17 -13.70 -0.20
C LEU A 67 -11.30 -14.44 1.14
N GLU A 68 -10.46 -15.43 1.39
CA GLU A 68 -10.43 -16.15 2.68
C GLU A 68 -10.11 -15.22 3.86
N ALA A 69 -9.19 -14.29 3.67
CA ALA A 69 -8.87 -13.28 4.67
C ALA A 69 -10.07 -12.37 4.94
N GLU A 70 -10.75 -11.90 3.88
CA GLU A 70 -11.98 -11.10 4.00
C GLU A 70 -13.05 -11.82 4.81
N ASP A 71 -13.35 -13.08 4.47
CA ASP A 71 -14.35 -13.87 5.19
C ASP A 71 -13.98 -14.05 6.66
N ARG A 72 -12.71 -14.34 6.95
CA ARG A 72 -12.22 -14.48 8.32
C ARG A 72 -12.33 -13.17 9.09
N LEU A 73 -11.92 -12.04 8.51
CA LEU A 73 -11.97 -10.72 9.14
C LEU A 73 -13.42 -10.35 9.50
N ARG A 74 -14.35 -10.54 8.57
CA ARG A 74 -15.78 -10.27 8.79
C ARG A 74 -16.39 -11.20 9.84
N ALA A 75 -16.02 -12.47 9.83
CA ALA A 75 -16.47 -13.43 10.84
C ALA A 75 -16.03 -13.05 12.27
N GLN A 76 -14.92 -12.31 12.40
CA GLN A 76 -14.45 -11.75 13.67
C GLN A 76 -15.09 -10.38 14.01
N GLY A 77 -16.06 -9.93 13.23
CA GLY A 77 -16.77 -8.67 13.47
C GLY A 77 -16.02 -7.41 13.03
N LEU A 78 -14.95 -7.54 12.22
CA LEU A 78 -14.21 -6.40 11.70
C LEU A 78 -14.91 -5.85 10.46
N THR A 79 -14.94 -4.52 10.35
CA THR A 79 -15.49 -3.84 9.18
C THR A 79 -14.40 -3.72 8.10
N THR A 80 -14.70 -4.22 6.92
CA THR A 80 -13.83 -4.18 5.74
C THR A 80 -14.51 -3.45 4.59
N THR A 81 -13.75 -3.11 3.54
CA THR A 81 -14.29 -2.52 2.31
C THR A 81 -14.97 -3.55 1.40
N GLY A 82 -14.79 -4.84 1.69
CA GLY A 82 -15.05 -5.90 0.72
C GLY A 82 -13.89 -6.07 -0.27
N VAL A 83 -13.86 -7.22 -0.94
CA VAL A 83 -12.81 -7.50 -1.93
C VAL A 83 -13.13 -6.82 -3.25
N ALA A 84 -12.15 -6.13 -3.82
CA ALA A 84 -12.24 -5.48 -5.11
C ALA A 84 -10.94 -5.64 -5.91
N ASP A 85 -11.10 -5.61 -7.24
CA ASP A 85 -9.98 -5.45 -8.16
C ASP A 85 -9.72 -3.96 -8.36
N THR A 86 -8.47 -3.55 -8.19
CA THR A 86 -8.08 -2.14 -8.21
C THR A 86 -6.82 -1.94 -9.03
N THR A 87 -6.66 -0.72 -9.54
CA THR A 87 -5.39 -0.22 -10.04
C THR A 87 -4.97 0.92 -9.13
N CYS A 88 -3.96 0.70 -8.31
CA CYS A 88 -3.49 1.70 -7.35
C CYS A 88 -1.99 1.59 -7.15
N CYS A 89 -1.33 2.75 -6.99
CA CYS A 89 0.07 2.80 -6.60
C CYS A 89 0.98 2.00 -7.55
N PHE A 90 0.75 2.16 -8.84
CA PHE A 90 1.50 1.52 -9.95
C PHE A 90 1.39 -0.02 -9.96
N ALA A 91 0.29 -0.56 -9.47
CA ALA A 91 0.01 -2.00 -9.49
C ALA A 91 -1.49 -2.28 -9.68
N ASP A 92 -1.79 -3.34 -10.43
CA ASP A 92 -3.10 -3.96 -10.44
C ASP A 92 -3.16 -4.99 -9.32
N LYS A 93 -4.20 -4.91 -8.50
CA LYS A 93 -4.36 -5.71 -7.29
C LYS A 93 -5.77 -6.30 -7.19
N THR A 94 -5.88 -7.38 -6.43
CA THR A 94 -7.13 -7.76 -5.75
C THR A 94 -6.90 -7.50 -4.28
N GLU A 95 -7.74 -6.70 -3.64
CA GLU A 95 -7.49 -6.22 -2.28
C GLU A 95 -8.76 -6.01 -1.46
N THR A 96 -8.61 -6.02 -0.15
CA THR A 96 -9.59 -5.52 0.82
C THR A 96 -8.88 -4.64 1.85
N TRP A 97 -9.59 -3.66 2.38
CA TRP A 97 -9.07 -2.70 3.35
C TRP A 97 -9.86 -2.73 4.65
N LEU A 98 -9.17 -2.42 5.74
CA LEU A 98 -9.78 -2.18 7.03
C LEU A 98 -9.00 -1.13 7.82
N HIS A 99 -9.66 -0.55 8.82
CA HIS A 99 -9.03 0.37 9.77
C HIS A 99 -8.83 -0.33 11.10
N GLY A 100 -7.59 -0.29 11.59
CA GLY A 100 -7.27 -0.66 12.95
C GLY A 100 -7.62 0.45 13.94
N PRO A 101 -7.32 0.25 15.23
CA PRO A 101 -7.36 1.32 16.22
C PRO A 101 -6.53 2.53 15.75
N ASP A 102 -6.92 3.73 16.15
CA ASP A 102 -6.24 4.99 15.78
C ASP A 102 -6.21 5.26 14.27
N SER A 103 -7.17 4.70 13.53
CA SER A 103 -7.31 4.87 12.08
C SER A 103 -6.12 4.38 11.26
N THR A 104 -5.28 3.51 11.80
CA THR A 104 -4.21 2.85 11.03
C THR A 104 -4.83 2.03 9.91
N ARG A 105 -4.44 2.31 8.68
CA ARG A 105 -4.95 1.61 7.49
C ARG A 105 -4.19 0.33 7.24
N TRP A 106 -4.91 -0.74 6.97
CA TRP A 106 -4.38 -2.03 6.57
C TRP A 106 -4.98 -2.48 5.26
N GLU A 107 -4.14 -2.99 4.35
CA GLU A 107 -4.59 -3.71 3.16
C GLU A 107 -4.25 -5.20 3.27
N TRP A 108 -5.13 -6.03 2.73
CA TRP A 108 -4.87 -7.43 2.43
C TRP A 108 -4.97 -7.60 0.94
N TYR A 109 -3.90 -7.98 0.26
CA TYR A 109 -3.85 -7.87 -1.19
C TYR A 109 -2.99 -8.94 -1.87
N VAL A 110 -3.29 -9.19 -3.15
CA VAL A 110 -2.38 -9.82 -4.09
C VAL A 110 -2.10 -8.86 -5.24
N LYS A 111 -0.84 -8.71 -5.59
CA LYS A 111 -0.42 -7.98 -6.79
C LYS A 111 -0.56 -8.90 -8.01
N ARG A 112 -1.32 -8.46 -9.02
CA ARG A 112 -1.53 -9.21 -10.26
C ARG A 112 -0.57 -8.78 -11.38
N ALA A 113 -0.33 -7.48 -11.50
CA ALA A 113 0.53 -6.90 -12.52
C ALA A 113 1.12 -5.56 -12.07
N ASP A 114 2.13 -5.09 -12.81
CA ASP A 114 2.57 -3.70 -12.74
C ASP A 114 1.64 -2.81 -13.57
N SER A 115 1.41 -1.60 -13.09
CA SER A 115 0.68 -0.57 -13.81
C SER A 115 1.51 0.71 -13.90
N GLU A 116 1.31 1.50 -14.95
CA GLU A 116 1.89 2.84 -15.07
C GLU A 116 1.00 3.92 -14.43
N SER A 117 -0.21 3.54 -13.97
CA SER A 117 -1.13 4.45 -13.32
C SER A 117 -0.89 4.53 -11.81
N ARG A 118 -0.92 5.75 -11.28
CA ARG A 118 -0.98 6.02 -9.84
C ARG A 118 -2.41 6.08 -9.33
N ASP A 119 -3.40 5.95 -10.20
CA ASP A 119 -4.80 6.16 -9.84
C ASP A 119 -5.17 5.37 -8.60
N ALA A 120 -5.83 6.05 -7.68
CA ALA A 120 -6.32 5.45 -6.45
C ALA A 120 -7.81 5.18 -6.59
N MET A 121 -8.25 4.00 -6.21
CA MET A 121 -9.66 3.78 -6.02
C MET A 121 -10.15 4.47 -4.77
N VAL A 122 -11.27 5.20 -4.88
CA VAL A 122 -11.98 5.73 -3.72
C VAL A 122 -12.65 4.56 -3.02
N LEU A 123 -12.28 4.32 -1.77
CA LEU A 123 -12.91 3.31 -0.93
C LEU A 123 -14.27 3.85 -0.47
N THR A 124 -15.36 3.31 -1.01
CA THR A 124 -16.68 3.93 -0.92
C THR A 124 -17.42 3.70 0.38
N ASP A 125 -17.00 2.84 1.29
CA ASP A 125 -17.79 2.52 2.48
C ASP A 125 -17.08 2.54 3.84
N VAL A 126 -15.84 2.95 3.88
CA VAL A 126 -15.14 3.20 5.15
C VAL A 126 -14.58 4.61 5.10
N ALA A 127 -15.37 5.56 5.56
CA ALA A 127 -15.02 6.96 5.72
C ALA A 127 -13.89 7.46 4.77
N ALA A 128 -14.25 7.70 3.52
CA ALA A 128 -13.54 8.49 2.51
C ALA A 128 -12.02 8.61 2.68
N SER A 129 -11.30 7.51 2.68
CA SER A 129 -9.85 7.59 2.53
C SER A 129 -9.43 6.92 1.22
N SER A 130 -8.85 7.70 0.33
CA SER A 130 -8.22 7.18 -0.88
C SER A 130 -6.93 6.43 -0.53
N CYS A 131 -6.49 5.49 -1.35
CA CYS A 131 -5.15 4.89 -1.24
C CYS A 131 -4.05 5.95 -1.23
N CYS A 132 -4.29 7.09 -1.89
CA CYS A 132 -3.39 8.23 -1.94
C CYS A 132 -3.99 9.38 -1.16
N PRO A 133 -3.40 9.80 -0.03
CA PRO A 133 -3.97 10.80 0.86
C PRO A 133 -3.98 12.24 0.32
N THR A 134 -3.44 12.50 -0.85
CA THR A 134 -3.28 13.87 -1.37
C THR A 134 -4.47 14.41 -2.13
N GLY A 135 -5.58 13.67 -2.26
CA GLY A 135 -6.77 14.17 -2.99
C GLY A 135 -6.53 14.55 -4.46
N ALA A 136 -5.35 14.23 -5.00
CA ALA A 136 -4.95 14.56 -6.37
C ALA A 136 -5.31 13.47 -7.38
N CYS A 137 -6.25 12.63 -7.03
CA CYS A 137 -6.83 11.65 -7.94
C CYS A 137 -8.12 12.24 -8.49
N ASN A 138 -8.00 12.93 -9.62
CA ASN A 138 -9.12 13.26 -10.49
C ASN A 138 -9.39 12.13 -11.44
#